data_a575c541c4d02347c8bee001ce279ecb
#
_entry.id   a575c541c4d02347c8bee001ce279ecb
#
_cell.length_a   1.000
_cell.length_b   1.000
_cell.length_c   1.000
_cell.angle_alpha   90.00
_cell.angle_beta   90.00
_cell.angle_gamma   90.00
#
_symmetry.space_group_name_H-M   'P 1'
#
loop_
_entity.id
_entity.type
_entity.pdbx_description
1 polymer ?
#
loop_
_entity_poly.entity_id
_entity_poly.type
_entity_poly.pdbx_seq_one_letter_code
_entity_poly.pdbx_strand_id
1 'polypeptide(L)'
;LILGSNEENGSTDMEYYTSKESFPPMLFTPDGEFPIISIEKGMIRYDMSCCSDDKNIVSIKGGSVYNAVPETAQAIVAGISEDDIEAAMVKADCDVLFTLEKIDGTDNIRINVEGKGVHASTPEEGRNAVTALISLLSSLDLAEGSVKKALSGLAKYFPYGETDGKSAGLDRSDKKSGALTLVLSRLF
;
A
#
# COMPACT_ATOMS: atom_id res chain seq x y z
N LEU A 1 10.40 4.15 -34.68
CA LEU A 1 9.82 3.38 -33.60
C LEU A 1 10.84 3.26 -32.48
N ILE A 2 10.48 3.69 -31.28
CA ILE A 2 11.28 3.52 -30.06
C ILE A 2 10.55 2.46 -29.23
N LEU A 3 11.27 1.43 -28.81
CA LEU A 3 10.76 0.37 -27.96
C LEU A 3 11.54 0.37 -26.66
N GLY A 4 10.86 0.61 -25.55
CA GLY A 4 11.38 0.50 -24.20
C GLY A 4 11.02 -0.82 -23.55
N SER A 5 11.70 -1.19 -22.47
CA SER A 5 11.47 -2.41 -21.71
C SER A 5 11.40 -2.18 -20.18
N ASN A 6 11.44 -0.93 -19.74
CA ASN A 6 11.60 -0.59 -18.33
C ASN A 6 10.63 0.53 -17.86
N GLU A 7 9.46 0.66 -18.52
CA GLU A 7 8.48 1.70 -18.23
C GLU A 7 8.03 1.63 -16.77
N GLU A 8 7.61 0.45 -16.30
CA GLU A 8 7.09 0.22 -14.95
C GLU A 8 8.13 0.38 -13.82
N ASN A 9 9.42 0.43 -14.16
CA ASN A 9 10.51 0.58 -13.19
C ASN A 9 11.29 1.89 -13.35
N GLY A 10 10.66 2.92 -13.93
CA GLY A 10 11.21 4.28 -14.02
C GLY A 10 11.89 4.63 -15.32
N SER A 11 11.65 3.88 -16.40
CA SER A 11 12.05 4.24 -17.80
C SER A 11 13.51 4.59 -17.99
N THR A 12 14.43 3.90 -17.31
CA THR A 12 15.89 4.16 -17.43
C THR A 12 16.44 3.92 -18.84
N ASP A 13 15.75 3.12 -19.64
CA ASP A 13 16.00 2.93 -21.07
C ASP A 13 15.71 4.20 -21.88
N MET A 14 14.68 4.97 -21.50
CA MET A 14 14.40 6.27 -22.11
C MET A 14 15.43 7.32 -21.70
N GLU A 15 15.91 7.30 -20.46
CA GLU A 15 17.02 8.15 -20.02
C GLU A 15 18.28 7.85 -20.84
N TYR A 16 18.60 6.57 -21.05
CA TYR A 16 19.71 6.17 -21.90
C TYR A 16 19.52 6.63 -23.35
N TYR A 17 18.31 6.42 -23.92
CA TYR A 17 18.01 6.88 -25.28
C TYR A 17 18.24 8.39 -25.42
N THR A 18 17.67 9.21 -24.52
CA THR A 18 17.79 10.67 -24.58
C THR A 18 19.21 11.19 -24.33
N SER A 19 20.07 10.38 -23.71
CA SER A 19 21.50 10.68 -23.57
C SER A 19 22.28 10.57 -24.88
N LYS A 20 21.74 9.89 -25.90
CA LYS A 20 22.37 9.63 -27.21
C LYS A 20 21.66 10.29 -28.36
N GLU A 21 20.35 10.36 -28.29
CA GLU A 21 19.48 10.81 -29.38
C GLU A 21 18.46 11.83 -28.85
N SER A 22 18.05 12.74 -29.72
CA SER A 22 16.92 13.65 -29.42
C SER A 22 15.60 13.00 -29.80
N PHE A 23 14.55 13.29 -29.05
CA PHE A 23 13.21 12.92 -29.46
C PHE A 23 12.83 13.59 -30.79
N PRO A 24 12.08 12.88 -31.64
CA PRO A 24 11.52 13.50 -32.84
C PRO A 24 10.54 14.63 -32.43
N PRO A 25 10.31 15.63 -33.31
CA PRO A 25 9.46 16.77 -33.01
C PRO A 25 7.98 16.39 -32.79
N MET A 26 7.56 15.23 -33.24
CA MET A 26 6.25 14.63 -32.94
C MET A 26 6.47 13.24 -32.36
N LEU A 27 5.95 13.03 -31.19
CA LEU A 27 6.02 11.76 -30.47
C LEU A 27 4.64 11.45 -29.87
N PHE A 28 4.25 10.19 -29.91
CA PHE A 28 3.09 9.69 -29.17
C PHE A 28 3.40 8.28 -28.62
N THR A 29 2.77 7.92 -27.54
CA THR A 29 2.74 6.55 -27.02
C THR A 29 1.30 6.00 -27.17
N PRO A 30 1.13 4.77 -27.61
CA PRO A 30 -0.19 4.14 -27.70
C PRO A 30 -0.65 3.53 -26.37
N ASP A 31 0.13 3.66 -25.32
CA ASP A 31 -0.18 3.15 -23.99
C ASP A 31 -1.07 4.14 -23.24
N GLY A 32 -2.36 4.10 -23.55
CA GLY A 32 -3.35 4.98 -22.96
C GLY A 32 -4.75 4.71 -23.45
N GLU A 33 -5.72 5.32 -22.81
CA GLU A 33 -7.12 5.22 -23.20
C GLU A 33 -7.45 6.14 -24.39
N PHE A 34 -8.44 5.69 -25.21
CA PHE A 34 -8.94 6.50 -26.31
C PHE A 34 -10.01 7.51 -25.83
N PRO A 35 -10.13 8.68 -26.51
CA PRO A 35 -9.43 9.02 -27.75
C PRO A 35 -8.02 9.58 -27.55
N ILE A 36 -7.76 10.34 -26.52
CA ILE A 36 -6.45 10.94 -26.22
C ILE A 36 -6.41 11.31 -24.74
N ILE A 37 -5.36 10.93 -24.04
CA ILE A 37 -5.03 11.45 -22.72
C ILE A 37 -4.20 12.74 -22.92
N SER A 38 -4.73 13.85 -22.50
CA SER A 38 -4.10 15.18 -22.63
C SER A 38 -3.64 15.77 -21.29
N ILE A 39 -3.95 15.10 -20.17
CA ILE A 39 -3.59 15.53 -18.81
C ILE A 39 -3.28 14.30 -17.99
N GLU A 40 -2.15 14.32 -17.32
CA GLU A 40 -1.74 13.32 -16.35
C GLU A 40 -1.46 13.96 -15.00
N LYS A 41 -1.75 13.22 -13.92
CA LYS A 41 -1.37 13.64 -12.57
C LYS A 41 0.11 13.38 -12.34
N GLY A 42 0.78 14.30 -11.65
CA GLY A 42 2.10 14.03 -11.10
C GLY A 42 2.04 12.92 -10.04
N MET A 43 3.14 12.19 -9.88
CA MET A 43 3.27 11.13 -8.89
C MET A 43 4.40 11.46 -7.92
N ILE A 44 4.16 11.21 -6.63
CA ILE A 44 5.17 11.28 -5.58
C ILE A 44 5.16 9.95 -4.83
N ARG A 45 6.35 9.40 -4.60
CA ARG A 45 6.57 8.21 -3.78
C ARG A 45 7.36 8.58 -2.53
N TYR A 46 6.96 8.06 -1.39
CA TYR A 46 7.65 8.21 -0.12
C TYR A 46 7.87 6.84 0.51
N ASP A 47 9.08 6.64 1.02
CA ASP A 47 9.39 5.53 1.91
C ASP A 47 9.50 6.07 3.34
N MET A 48 8.81 5.42 4.27
CA MET A 48 8.85 5.73 5.69
C MET A 48 9.46 4.54 6.42
N SER A 49 10.38 4.80 7.34
CA SER A 49 10.98 3.76 8.16
C SER A 49 10.99 4.15 9.63
N CYS A 50 10.90 3.17 10.51
CA CYS A 50 11.12 3.35 11.93
C CYS A 50 12.01 2.23 12.48
N CYS A 51 12.74 2.50 13.58
CA CYS A 51 13.44 1.45 14.30
C CYS A 51 12.41 0.61 15.07
N SER A 52 12.59 -0.71 15.03
CA SER A 52 11.73 -1.66 15.74
C SER A 52 12.50 -2.33 16.86
N ASP A 53 11.92 -2.34 18.05
CA ASP A 53 12.33 -3.12 19.21
C ASP A 53 11.13 -3.89 19.80
N ASP A 54 10.15 -4.19 18.95
CA ASP A 54 8.88 -4.75 19.34
C ASP A 54 9.01 -6.22 19.76
N LYS A 55 8.21 -6.61 20.75
CA LYS A 55 8.16 -7.98 21.29
C LYS A 55 6.98 -8.78 20.72
N ASN A 56 5.96 -8.10 20.23
CA ASN A 56 4.75 -8.74 19.74
C ASN A 56 4.73 -8.93 18.22
N ILE A 57 5.39 -8.05 17.46
CA ILE A 57 5.45 -8.14 16.00
C ILE A 57 6.77 -8.81 15.58
N VAL A 58 6.72 -10.07 15.22
CA VAL A 58 7.87 -10.84 14.74
C VAL A 58 8.22 -10.49 13.30
N SER A 59 7.21 -10.31 12.46
CA SER A 59 7.36 -9.82 11.10
C SER A 59 6.06 -9.21 10.58
N ILE A 60 6.20 -8.29 9.65
CA ILE A 60 5.07 -7.68 8.93
C ILE A 60 5.48 -7.46 7.48
N LYS A 61 4.60 -7.75 6.54
CA LYS A 61 4.84 -7.49 5.11
C LYS A 61 3.53 -7.39 4.35
N GLY A 62 3.53 -6.64 3.26
CA GLY A 62 2.40 -6.56 2.35
C GLY A 62 2.73 -5.74 1.12
N GLY A 63 2.05 -6.05 0.03
CA GLY A 63 2.28 -5.42 -1.27
C GLY A 63 3.65 -5.76 -1.89
N SER A 64 3.73 -5.71 -3.20
CA SER A 64 4.95 -6.04 -3.95
C SER A 64 5.39 -4.93 -4.90
N VAL A 65 4.47 -4.10 -5.36
CA VAL A 65 4.71 -3.04 -6.33
C VAL A 65 4.20 -1.69 -5.82
N TYR A 66 4.74 -0.60 -6.33
CA TYR A 66 4.41 0.75 -5.88
C TYR A 66 3.12 1.30 -6.48
N ASN A 67 2.74 0.84 -7.67
CA ASN A 67 1.63 1.36 -8.47
C ASN A 67 0.34 0.54 -8.37
N ALA A 68 0.20 -0.28 -7.32
CA ALA A 68 -1.01 -1.06 -7.09
C ALA A 68 -1.48 -0.98 -5.63
N VAL A 69 -2.78 -1.14 -5.44
CA VAL A 69 -3.40 -1.44 -4.14
C VAL A 69 -2.98 -2.85 -3.73
N PRO A 70 -2.39 -3.06 -2.55
CA PRO A 70 -1.97 -4.37 -2.09
C PRO A 70 -3.14 -5.35 -1.97
N GLU A 71 -3.04 -6.48 -2.69
CA GLU A 71 -3.99 -7.58 -2.60
C GLU A 71 -3.74 -8.44 -1.36
N THR A 72 -2.48 -8.57 -0.95
CA THR A 72 -2.11 -9.42 0.18
C THR A 72 -1.24 -8.71 1.20
N ALA A 73 -1.44 -9.05 2.47
CA ALA A 73 -0.57 -8.66 3.57
C ALA A 73 -0.50 -9.78 4.61
N GLN A 74 0.57 -9.77 5.40
CA GLN A 74 0.80 -10.80 6.42
C GLN A 74 1.54 -10.19 7.62
N ALA A 75 1.18 -10.64 8.81
CA ALA A 75 1.97 -10.43 10.02
C ALA A 75 2.18 -11.75 10.76
N ILE A 76 3.28 -11.84 11.51
CA ILE A 76 3.49 -12.88 12.52
C ILE A 76 3.55 -12.17 13.85
N VAL A 77 2.68 -12.56 14.77
CA VAL A 77 2.59 -11.99 16.12
C VAL A 77 2.95 -13.01 17.17
N ALA A 78 3.53 -12.55 18.28
CA ALA A 78 3.93 -13.35 19.44
C ALA A 78 3.25 -12.83 20.71
N GLY A 79 2.86 -13.74 21.60
CA GLY A 79 2.29 -13.38 22.91
C GLY A 79 0.91 -12.70 22.85
N ILE A 80 0.18 -12.88 21.76
CA ILE A 80 -1.21 -12.42 21.55
C ILE A 80 -2.07 -13.67 21.36
N SER A 81 -3.20 -13.75 22.05
CA SER A 81 -4.12 -14.87 21.92
C SER A 81 -4.91 -14.82 20.60
N GLU A 82 -5.36 -15.99 20.14
CA GLU A 82 -6.22 -16.07 18.94
C GLU A 82 -7.54 -15.32 19.16
N ASP A 83 -8.13 -15.43 20.35
CA ASP A 83 -9.36 -14.72 20.72
C ASP A 83 -9.20 -13.20 20.65
N ASP A 84 -8.06 -12.65 21.09
CA ASP A 84 -7.76 -11.22 21.00
C ASP A 84 -7.60 -10.76 19.54
N ILE A 85 -7.00 -11.60 18.70
CA ILE A 85 -6.85 -11.31 17.27
C ILE A 85 -8.22 -11.34 16.59
N GLU A 86 -9.07 -12.34 16.88
CA GLU A 86 -10.42 -12.43 16.34
C GLU A 86 -11.28 -11.23 16.77
N ALA A 87 -11.19 -10.81 18.04
CA ALA A 87 -11.85 -9.60 18.51
C ALA A 87 -11.34 -8.34 17.78
N ALA A 88 -10.05 -8.27 17.49
CA ALA A 88 -9.47 -7.17 16.72
C ALA A 88 -9.91 -7.18 15.25
N MET A 89 -10.10 -8.36 14.63
CA MET A 89 -10.66 -8.48 13.27
C MET A 89 -12.07 -7.89 13.20
N VAL A 90 -12.92 -8.25 14.16
CA VAL A 90 -14.29 -7.70 14.25
C VAL A 90 -14.26 -6.18 14.42
N LYS A 91 -13.37 -5.69 15.27
CA LYS A 91 -13.23 -4.24 15.54
C LYS A 91 -12.68 -3.46 14.36
N ALA A 92 -11.80 -4.07 13.55
CA ALA A 92 -11.23 -3.45 12.37
C ALA A 92 -12.27 -3.18 11.29
N ASP A 93 -13.34 -3.99 11.23
CA ASP A 93 -14.49 -3.85 10.31
C ASP A 93 -14.07 -3.60 8.86
N CYS A 94 -13.12 -4.43 8.37
CA CYS A 94 -12.57 -4.33 7.03
C CYS A 94 -13.19 -5.37 6.08
N ASP A 95 -13.59 -4.94 4.87
CA ASP A 95 -14.11 -5.84 3.82
C ASP A 95 -12.96 -6.59 3.11
N VAL A 96 -12.28 -7.45 3.87
CA VAL A 96 -11.17 -8.31 3.42
C VAL A 96 -11.29 -9.67 4.10
N LEU A 97 -10.61 -10.69 3.58
CA LEU A 97 -10.52 -11.99 4.21
C LEU A 97 -9.31 -12.03 5.18
N PHE A 98 -9.56 -12.24 6.46
CA PHE A 98 -8.53 -12.56 7.43
C PHE A 98 -8.47 -14.07 7.68
N THR A 99 -7.28 -14.63 7.75
CA THR A 99 -7.07 -16.02 8.16
C THR A 99 -5.93 -16.12 9.17
N LEU A 100 -6.07 -17.00 10.15
CA LEU A 100 -5.10 -17.26 11.20
C LEU A 100 -4.46 -18.63 11.01
N GLU A 101 -3.17 -18.71 11.28
CA GLU A 101 -2.39 -19.96 11.23
C GLU A 101 -1.43 -19.99 12.42
N LYS A 102 -1.54 -21.01 13.27
CA LYS A 102 -0.56 -21.25 14.33
C LYS A 102 0.74 -21.76 13.73
N ILE A 103 1.87 -21.23 14.17
CA ILE A 103 3.17 -21.64 13.68
C ILE A 103 3.69 -22.77 14.56
N ASP A 104 3.85 -23.98 13.99
CA ASP A 104 4.28 -25.17 14.69
C ASP A 104 5.57 -24.94 15.49
N GLY A 105 5.58 -25.45 16.73
CA GLY A 105 6.73 -25.36 17.63
C GLY A 105 6.92 -23.98 18.28
N THR A 106 5.98 -23.05 18.11
CA THR A 106 5.98 -21.71 18.73
C THR A 106 4.58 -21.34 19.23
N ASP A 107 4.51 -20.26 20.03
CA ASP A 107 3.23 -19.62 20.39
C ASP A 107 2.87 -18.49 19.43
N ASN A 108 3.52 -18.41 18.27
CA ASN A 108 3.29 -17.36 17.29
C ASN A 108 2.08 -17.69 16.42
N ILE A 109 1.36 -16.62 16.03
CA ILE A 109 0.23 -16.71 15.12
C ILE A 109 0.55 -15.88 13.87
N ARG A 110 0.35 -16.50 12.71
CA ARG A 110 0.39 -15.80 11.41
C ARG A 110 -1.01 -15.29 11.09
N ILE A 111 -1.10 -14.03 10.79
CA ILE A 111 -2.28 -13.33 10.31
C ILE A 111 -2.08 -13.11 8.83
N ASN A 112 -2.89 -13.71 7.98
CA ASN A 112 -2.91 -13.43 6.55
C ASN A 112 -4.12 -12.56 6.23
N VAL A 113 -3.94 -11.63 5.31
CA VAL A 113 -4.99 -10.73 4.82
C VAL A 113 -5.03 -10.83 3.31
N GLU A 114 -6.22 -11.07 2.78
CA GLU A 114 -6.51 -11.08 1.36
C GLU A 114 -7.58 -10.04 1.04
N GLY A 115 -7.22 -9.06 0.24
CA GLY A 115 -8.05 -7.97 -0.22
C GLY A 115 -8.32 -8.06 -1.72
N LYS A 116 -8.32 -6.90 -2.40
CA LYS A 116 -8.48 -6.82 -3.86
C LYS A 116 -7.46 -5.86 -4.45
N GLY A 117 -6.53 -6.40 -5.26
CA GLY A 117 -5.56 -5.61 -6.00
C GLY A 117 -6.21 -4.86 -7.17
N VAL A 118 -5.82 -3.60 -7.34
CA VAL A 118 -6.16 -2.78 -8.50
C VAL A 118 -5.02 -1.79 -8.74
N HIS A 119 -5.01 -1.12 -9.88
CA HIS A 119 -4.03 -0.07 -10.14
C HIS A 119 -4.21 1.12 -9.18
N ALA A 120 -3.11 1.76 -8.77
CA ALA A 120 -3.14 2.86 -7.79
C ALA A 120 -3.80 4.15 -8.30
N SER A 121 -4.16 4.22 -9.58
CA SER A 121 -4.94 5.33 -10.15
C SER A 121 -6.45 5.27 -9.84
N THR A 122 -6.96 4.06 -9.55
CA THR A 122 -8.37 3.80 -9.19
C THR A 122 -8.46 3.02 -7.87
N PRO A 123 -7.87 3.52 -6.78
CA PRO A 123 -7.72 2.76 -5.55
C PRO A 123 -9.06 2.45 -4.85
N GLU A 124 -10.10 3.22 -5.14
CA GLU A 124 -11.47 3.04 -4.63
C GLU A 124 -12.13 1.73 -5.11
N GLU A 125 -11.65 1.14 -6.20
CA GLU A 125 -12.11 -0.15 -6.71
C GLU A 125 -11.45 -1.34 -6.00
N GLY A 126 -10.40 -1.08 -5.24
CA GLY A 126 -9.61 -2.06 -4.52
C GLY A 126 -10.02 -2.23 -3.07
N ARG A 127 -9.39 -3.21 -2.42
CA ARG A 127 -9.43 -3.43 -0.97
C ARG A 127 -8.01 -3.65 -0.47
N ASN A 128 -7.48 -2.63 0.16
CA ASN A 128 -6.06 -2.59 0.54
C ASN A 128 -5.78 -3.50 1.74
N ALA A 129 -5.14 -4.64 1.49
CA ALA A 129 -4.79 -5.61 2.52
C ALA A 129 -3.79 -5.05 3.56
N VAL A 130 -2.92 -4.12 3.16
CA VAL A 130 -1.94 -3.49 4.07
C VAL A 130 -2.64 -2.58 5.07
N THR A 131 -3.53 -1.69 4.63
CA THR A 131 -4.25 -0.81 5.56
C THR A 131 -5.23 -1.58 6.43
N ALA A 132 -5.83 -2.68 5.93
CA ALA A 132 -6.65 -3.59 6.73
C ALA A 132 -5.82 -4.28 7.83
N LEU A 133 -4.63 -4.79 7.49
CA LEU A 133 -3.71 -5.38 8.47
C LEU A 133 -3.29 -4.36 9.54
N ILE A 134 -2.95 -3.14 9.13
CA ILE A 134 -2.58 -2.05 10.06
C ILE A 134 -3.76 -1.72 10.98
N SER A 135 -4.98 -1.65 10.47
CA SER A 135 -6.20 -1.43 11.27
C SER A 135 -6.36 -2.50 12.34
N LEU A 136 -6.23 -3.78 11.96
CA LEU A 136 -6.27 -4.90 12.90
C LEU A 136 -5.16 -4.78 13.95
N LEU A 137 -3.91 -4.67 13.54
CA LEU A 137 -2.76 -4.63 14.45
C LEU A 137 -2.80 -3.44 15.40
N SER A 138 -3.28 -2.28 14.96
CA SER A 138 -3.45 -1.09 15.81
C SER A 138 -4.52 -1.26 16.90
N SER A 139 -5.40 -2.24 16.74
CA SER A 139 -6.47 -2.58 17.69
C SER A 139 -6.05 -3.60 18.75
N LEU A 140 -4.89 -4.26 18.55
CA LEU A 140 -4.33 -5.20 19.51
C LEU A 140 -3.68 -4.48 20.70
N ASP A 141 -3.67 -5.13 21.86
CA ASP A 141 -2.91 -4.66 23.02
C ASP A 141 -1.44 -5.04 22.91
N LEU A 142 -0.73 -4.34 22.01
CA LEU A 142 0.70 -4.51 21.81
C LEU A 142 1.50 -3.86 22.93
N ALA A 143 2.71 -4.37 23.17
CA ALA A 143 3.66 -3.75 24.08
C ALA A 143 3.95 -2.29 23.67
N GLU A 144 4.17 -1.42 24.68
CA GLU A 144 4.54 -0.03 24.43
C GLU A 144 5.91 0.04 23.73
N GLY A 145 5.96 0.75 22.62
CA GLY A 145 7.17 0.83 21.79
C GLY A 145 6.99 1.68 20.53
N SER A 146 8.03 1.71 19.71
CA SER A 146 8.03 2.45 18.44
C SER A 146 7.06 1.85 17.43
N VAL A 147 6.93 0.53 17.37
CA VAL A 147 6.02 -0.16 16.44
C VAL A 147 4.56 0.11 16.78
N LYS A 148 4.14 0.02 18.05
CA LYS A 148 2.79 0.39 18.46
C LYS A 148 2.44 1.82 18.06
N LYS A 149 3.37 2.76 18.26
CA LYS A 149 3.20 4.17 17.85
C LYS A 149 3.11 4.32 16.34
N ALA A 150 3.97 3.60 15.59
CA ALA A 150 3.96 3.63 14.14
C ALA A 150 2.65 3.07 13.57
N LEU A 151 2.20 1.90 14.05
CA LEU A 151 0.92 1.29 13.63
C LEU A 151 -0.27 2.20 13.94
N SER A 152 -0.31 2.79 15.14
CA SER A 152 -1.35 3.76 15.52
C SER A 152 -1.33 5.01 14.65
N GLY A 153 -0.14 5.50 14.30
CA GLY A 153 0.04 6.62 13.37
C GLY A 153 -0.44 6.27 11.96
N LEU A 154 -0.03 5.11 11.45
CA LEU A 154 -0.44 4.64 10.14
C LEU A 154 -1.96 4.43 10.06
N ALA A 155 -2.56 3.77 11.06
CA ALA A 155 -4.02 3.59 11.13
C ALA A 155 -4.78 4.93 11.18
N LYS A 156 -4.22 5.95 11.83
CA LYS A 156 -4.81 7.29 11.92
C LYS A 156 -4.75 8.06 10.61
N TYR A 157 -3.59 8.03 9.93
CA TYR A 157 -3.34 8.85 8.74
C TYR A 157 -3.62 8.14 7.42
N PHE A 158 -3.71 6.81 7.44
CA PHE A 158 -4.03 5.95 6.31
C PHE A 158 -5.10 4.91 6.72
N PRO A 159 -6.29 5.36 7.16
CA PRO A 159 -7.32 4.43 7.59
C PRO A 159 -7.78 3.55 6.43
N TYR A 160 -8.21 2.33 6.76
CA TYR A 160 -8.76 1.42 5.75
C TYR A 160 -9.93 2.06 4.99
N GLY A 161 -9.95 1.89 3.67
CA GLY A 161 -10.98 2.41 2.78
C GLY A 161 -10.82 3.88 2.36
N GLU A 162 -9.89 4.64 2.95
CA GLU A 162 -9.58 5.99 2.50
C GLU A 162 -8.53 5.97 1.38
N THR A 163 -8.79 6.70 0.31
CA THR A 163 -7.96 6.70 -0.89
C THR A 163 -7.58 8.09 -1.39
N ASP A 164 -8.03 9.15 -0.72
CA ASP A 164 -7.81 10.55 -1.09
C ASP A 164 -6.83 11.30 -0.16
N GLY A 165 -6.38 10.64 0.92
CA GLY A 165 -5.45 11.22 1.89
C GLY A 165 -6.05 12.27 2.80
N LYS A 166 -7.35 12.28 3.00
CA LYS A 166 -8.06 13.25 3.84
C LYS A 166 -7.58 13.21 5.29
N SER A 167 -7.44 12.02 5.87
CA SER A 167 -6.94 11.85 7.25
C SER A 167 -5.51 12.33 7.44
N ALA A 168 -4.72 12.35 6.38
CA ALA A 168 -3.37 12.91 6.35
C ALA A 168 -3.34 14.42 6.01
N GLY A 169 -4.49 15.05 5.72
CA GLY A 169 -4.59 16.45 5.32
C GLY A 169 -4.05 16.71 3.90
N LEU A 170 -4.01 15.68 3.07
CA LEU A 170 -3.47 15.73 1.71
C LEU A 170 -4.56 15.80 0.62
N ASP A 171 -5.83 15.68 0.99
CA ASP A 171 -6.96 15.73 0.07
C ASP A 171 -6.94 17.00 -0.77
N ARG A 172 -6.82 16.83 -2.08
CA ARG A 172 -6.80 17.90 -3.08
C ARG A 172 -7.60 17.45 -4.29
N SER A 173 -8.22 18.38 -4.96
CA SER A 173 -8.97 18.10 -6.17
C SER A 173 -8.97 19.34 -7.08
N ASP A 174 -8.92 19.12 -8.37
CA ASP A 174 -9.14 20.15 -9.36
C ASP A 174 -10.13 19.69 -10.46
N LYS A 175 -10.65 20.65 -11.24
CA LYS A 175 -11.69 20.37 -12.24
C LYS A 175 -11.18 19.54 -13.44
N LYS A 176 -9.88 19.48 -13.68
CA LYS A 176 -9.31 18.83 -14.87
C LYS A 176 -8.79 17.45 -14.55
N SER A 177 -8.04 17.32 -13.45
CA SER A 177 -7.39 16.06 -13.07
C SER A 177 -8.17 15.26 -12.01
N GLY A 178 -9.21 15.83 -11.41
CA GLY A 178 -10.01 15.18 -10.37
C GLY A 178 -9.33 15.16 -9.00
N ALA A 179 -9.70 14.22 -8.15
CA ALA A 179 -9.18 14.09 -6.79
C ALA A 179 -7.78 13.47 -6.75
N LEU A 180 -6.98 13.84 -5.75
CA LEU A 180 -5.75 13.13 -5.42
C LEU A 180 -6.08 11.68 -5.07
N THR A 181 -5.20 10.76 -5.46
CA THR A 181 -5.23 9.37 -5.00
C THR A 181 -4.01 9.08 -4.13
N LEU A 182 -4.23 8.38 -3.02
CA LEU A 182 -3.18 8.01 -2.06
C LEU A 182 -3.29 6.51 -1.75
N VAL A 183 -2.20 5.79 -1.92
CA VAL A 183 -2.13 4.35 -1.65
C VAL A 183 -0.94 4.04 -0.76
N LEU A 184 -1.17 3.38 0.37
CA LEU A 184 -0.13 2.70 1.13
C LEU A 184 0.13 1.35 0.44
N SER A 185 1.09 1.32 -0.47
CA SER A 185 1.27 0.23 -1.42
C SER A 185 2.21 -0.88 -0.95
N ARG A 186 3.06 -0.61 0.04
CA ARG A 186 4.03 -1.60 0.55
C ARG A 186 4.26 -1.45 2.04
N LEU A 187 4.49 -2.58 2.70
CA LEU A 187 4.85 -2.68 4.11
C LEU A 187 5.87 -3.81 4.29
N PHE A 188 6.97 -3.59 5.00
CA PHE A 188 8.03 -4.58 5.25
C PHE A 188 8.92 -4.17 6.43
#